data_a1081d3fb2f18b494df27ec654b7f931
#
_entry.id   a1081d3fb2f18b494df27ec654b7f931
#
_cell.length_a   1.000
_cell.length_b   1.000
_cell.length_c   1.000
_cell.angle_alpha   90.00
_cell.angle_beta   90.00
_cell.angle_gamma   90.00
#
_symmetry.space_group_name_H-M   'P 1'
#
loop_
_entity.id
_entity.type
_entity.pdbx_description
1 polymer ?
#
loop_
_entity_poly.entity_id
_entity_poly.type
_entity_poly.pdbx_seq_one_letter_code
_entity_poly.pdbx_strand_id
1 'polypeptide(L)'
;MPQPERVADYPRPPELRASDDAVRVEIGGQVLCDTVAAGGTAGPLAIWKVCETFHPPTVYLPPQAMNLALLEPAAGRSFCEWKGLASYCDLVLPAVGEHPSRRLQRAVWQYLDPTPAFAPIAGWYALYPGLMDAVWLAGERVLPQPGGFYGGWITSQVVGPFKGDPQHPHLI
;
A
#
# COMPACT_ATOMS: atom_id res chain seq x y z
N MET A 1 15.52 -11.01 16.67
CA MET A 1 15.01 -9.93 15.77
C MET A 1 15.65 -10.10 14.40
N PRO A 2 14.86 -10.24 13.35
CA PRO A 2 15.44 -10.27 12.02
C PRO A 2 16.11 -8.93 11.72
N GLN A 3 17.20 -8.98 10.97
CA GLN A 3 17.85 -7.76 10.53
C GLN A 3 17.01 -7.06 9.46
N PRO A 4 17.03 -5.72 9.40
CA PRO A 4 16.36 -4.99 8.33
C PRO A 4 16.91 -5.39 6.95
N GLU A 5 16.03 -5.46 5.98
CA GLU A 5 16.42 -5.70 4.60
C GLU A 5 16.90 -4.41 3.95
N ARG A 6 17.95 -4.50 3.14
CA ARG A 6 18.42 -3.38 2.33
C ARG A 6 17.60 -3.34 1.03
N VAL A 7 16.90 -2.26 0.79
CA VAL A 7 16.09 -2.16 -0.44
C VAL A 7 16.96 -2.09 -1.69
N ALA A 8 18.24 -1.75 -1.56
CA ALA A 8 19.20 -1.83 -2.65
C ALA A 8 19.38 -3.26 -3.18
N ASP A 9 19.10 -4.27 -2.35
CA ASP A 9 19.25 -5.68 -2.70
C ASP A 9 17.96 -6.27 -3.30
N TYR A 10 16.87 -5.52 -3.36
CA TYR A 10 15.65 -5.99 -3.99
C TYR A 10 15.81 -6.14 -5.50
N PRO A 11 15.12 -7.11 -6.11
CA PRO A 11 15.31 -7.41 -7.52
C PRO A 11 14.59 -6.44 -8.45
N ARG A 12 14.98 -6.50 -9.72
CA ARG A 12 14.27 -5.92 -10.84
C ARG A 12 14.28 -6.96 -11.98
N PRO A 13 13.14 -7.44 -12.48
CA PRO A 13 11.74 -7.06 -12.14
C PRO A 13 11.39 -7.24 -10.67
N PRO A 14 10.40 -6.49 -10.17
CA PRO A 14 10.02 -6.59 -8.76
C PRO A 14 9.55 -7.98 -8.37
N GLU A 15 9.78 -8.35 -7.13
CA GLU A 15 9.38 -9.63 -6.55
C GLU A 15 8.13 -9.47 -5.71
N LEU A 16 7.20 -10.43 -5.84
CA LEU A 16 6.06 -10.58 -4.95
C LEU A 16 6.42 -11.45 -3.76
N ARG A 17 6.11 -10.97 -2.55
CA ARG A 17 6.26 -11.74 -1.33
C ARG A 17 4.98 -11.74 -0.52
N ALA A 18 4.46 -12.92 -0.21
CA ALA A 18 3.34 -13.05 0.71
C ALA A 18 3.81 -12.78 2.14
N SER A 19 2.95 -12.17 2.95
CA SER A 19 3.22 -11.89 4.35
C SER A 19 1.94 -11.99 5.16
N ASP A 20 2.05 -12.43 6.41
CA ASP A 20 0.96 -12.41 7.38
C ASP A 20 1.09 -11.25 8.38
N ASP A 21 1.97 -10.29 8.10
CA ASP A 21 2.08 -9.09 8.92
C ASP A 21 0.72 -8.38 8.99
N ALA A 22 0.29 -8.05 10.21
CA ALA A 22 -0.98 -7.37 10.41
C ALA A 22 -0.94 -5.94 9.85
N VAL A 23 -2.03 -5.53 9.21
CA VAL A 23 -2.19 -4.17 8.66
C VAL A 23 -3.44 -3.53 9.22
N ARG A 24 -3.30 -2.27 9.61
CA ARG A 24 -4.43 -1.41 9.98
C ARG A 24 -4.23 -0.05 9.35
N VAL A 25 -5.29 0.50 8.76
CA VAL A 25 -5.28 1.84 8.14
C VAL A 25 -6.46 2.64 8.65
N GLU A 26 -6.18 3.86 9.13
CA GLU A 26 -7.21 4.78 9.62
C GLU A 26 -7.16 6.10 8.87
N ILE A 27 -8.32 6.63 8.58
CA ILE A 27 -8.49 7.93 7.94
C ILE A 27 -9.86 8.51 8.25
N GLY A 28 -9.91 9.80 8.61
CA GLY A 28 -11.17 10.52 8.82
C GLY A 28 -12.08 9.92 9.88
N GLY A 29 -11.52 9.33 10.94
CA GLY A 29 -12.29 8.63 11.97
C GLY A 29 -12.81 7.27 11.55
N GLN A 30 -12.43 6.79 10.36
CA GLN A 30 -12.83 5.48 9.83
C GLN A 30 -11.65 4.53 9.79
N VAL A 31 -11.93 3.23 9.90
CA VAL A 31 -10.96 2.17 9.60
C VAL A 31 -11.15 1.77 8.15
N LEU A 32 -10.14 2.04 7.30
CA LEU A 32 -10.17 1.67 5.89
C LEU A 32 -9.80 0.21 5.69
N CYS A 33 -8.84 -0.28 6.47
CA CYS A 33 -8.35 -1.66 6.34
C CYS A 33 -7.99 -2.21 7.72
N ASP A 34 -8.36 -3.47 7.96
CA ASP A 34 -7.97 -4.18 9.18
C ASP A 34 -7.88 -5.68 8.87
N THR A 35 -6.67 -6.18 8.67
CA THR A 35 -6.46 -7.58 8.32
C THR A 35 -6.70 -8.52 9.50
N VAL A 36 -6.54 -8.02 10.72
CA VAL A 36 -6.79 -8.83 11.94
C VAL A 36 -8.28 -9.04 12.13
N ALA A 37 -9.06 -7.96 12.07
CA ALA A 37 -10.51 -8.06 12.21
C ALA A 37 -11.12 -8.93 11.12
N ALA A 38 -10.65 -8.80 9.88
CA ALA A 38 -11.14 -9.57 8.75
C ALA A 38 -10.77 -11.04 8.83
N GLY A 39 -9.64 -11.37 9.42
CA GLY A 39 -9.15 -12.75 9.55
C GLY A 39 -9.83 -13.56 10.64
N GLY A 40 -10.43 -12.90 11.64
CA GLY A 40 -11.10 -13.56 12.75
C GLY A 40 -10.17 -14.46 13.55
N THR A 41 -10.66 -15.65 13.91
CA THR A 41 -9.89 -16.60 14.73
C THR A 41 -8.74 -17.27 13.99
N ALA A 42 -8.72 -17.20 12.65
CA ALA A 42 -7.64 -17.78 11.82
C ALA A 42 -6.38 -16.91 11.80
N GLY A 43 -6.42 -15.74 12.43
CA GLY A 43 -5.31 -14.80 12.40
C GLY A 43 -5.44 -13.76 11.27
N PRO A 44 -4.46 -12.88 11.09
CA PRO A 44 -4.53 -11.85 10.06
C PRO A 44 -4.67 -12.46 8.66
N LEU A 45 -5.46 -11.79 7.80
CA LEU A 45 -5.45 -12.12 6.38
C LEU A 45 -4.08 -11.79 5.79
N ALA A 46 -3.63 -12.64 4.86
CA ALA A 46 -2.36 -12.43 4.18
C ALA A 46 -2.40 -11.17 3.32
N ILE A 47 -1.24 -10.54 3.18
CA ILE A 47 -0.99 -9.42 2.29
C ILE A 47 0.09 -9.82 1.28
N TRP A 48 0.22 -9.02 0.21
CA TRP A 48 1.32 -9.15 -0.74
C TRP A 48 2.21 -7.91 -0.66
N LYS A 49 3.51 -8.12 -0.66
CA LYS A 49 4.50 -7.04 -0.76
C LYS A 49 5.17 -7.11 -2.13
N VAL A 50 5.21 -5.99 -2.83
CA VAL A 50 5.99 -5.85 -4.07
C VAL A 50 7.30 -5.18 -3.71
N CYS A 51 8.41 -5.89 -3.96
CA CYS A 51 9.75 -5.48 -3.57
C CYS A 51 10.58 -5.19 -4.82
N GLU A 52 10.94 -3.94 -5.01
CA GLU A 52 11.73 -3.45 -6.14
C GLU A 52 12.95 -2.66 -5.65
N THR A 53 14.07 -2.78 -6.37
CA THR A 53 15.33 -2.10 -6.05
C THR A 53 15.12 -0.62 -5.71
N PHE A 54 15.64 -0.18 -4.58
CA PHE A 54 15.54 1.19 -4.04
C PHE A 54 14.14 1.64 -3.65
N HIS A 55 13.15 0.75 -3.62
CA HIS A 55 11.82 1.06 -3.09
C HIS A 55 11.57 0.30 -1.80
N PRO A 56 10.95 0.94 -0.78
CA PRO A 56 10.36 0.15 0.29
C PRO A 56 9.19 -0.66 -0.29
N PRO A 57 8.79 -1.76 0.36
CA PRO A 57 7.72 -2.58 -0.19
C PRO A 57 6.43 -1.79 -0.40
N THR A 58 5.80 -1.97 -1.56
CA THR A 58 4.41 -1.54 -1.77
C THR A 58 3.51 -2.69 -1.34
N VAL A 59 2.56 -2.41 -0.44
CA VAL A 59 1.71 -3.42 0.15
C VAL A 59 0.37 -3.47 -0.58
N TYR A 60 -0.05 -4.68 -0.97
CA TYR A 60 -1.34 -4.95 -1.58
C TYR A 60 -2.23 -5.67 -0.58
N LEU A 61 -3.42 -5.13 -0.39
CA LEU A 61 -4.36 -5.50 0.66
C LEU A 61 -5.53 -6.29 0.08
N PRO A 62 -5.92 -7.42 0.71
CA PRO A 62 -7.02 -8.20 0.20
C PRO A 62 -8.35 -7.43 0.33
N PRO A 63 -9.24 -7.54 -0.67
CA PRO A 63 -10.53 -6.84 -0.63
C PRO A 63 -11.34 -7.14 0.64
N GLN A 64 -11.22 -8.35 1.18
CA GLN A 64 -11.94 -8.77 2.38
C GLN A 64 -11.57 -7.97 3.63
N ALA A 65 -10.38 -7.36 3.65
CA ALA A 65 -9.92 -6.53 4.78
C ALA A 65 -10.24 -5.04 4.60
N MET A 66 -10.74 -4.65 3.42
CA MET A 66 -11.01 -3.26 3.07
C MET A 66 -12.45 -2.87 3.39
N ASN A 67 -12.65 -1.64 3.85
CA ASN A 67 -13.97 -1.04 3.94
C ASN A 67 -14.34 -0.47 2.57
N LEU A 68 -14.93 -1.31 1.74
CA LEU A 68 -15.24 -0.98 0.35
C LEU A 68 -16.30 0.13 0.22
N ALA A 69 -17.09 0.36 1.28
CA ALA A 69 -18.10 1.43 1.28
C ALA A 69 -17.47 2.83 1.19
N LEU A 70 -16.18 2.96 1.51
CA LEU A 70 -15.46 4.23 1.44
C LEU A 70 -14.81 4.47 0.07
N LEU A 71 -14.88 3.50 -0.85
CA LEU A 71 -14.18 3.56 -2.14
C LEU A 71 -15.17 3.82 -3.27
N GLU A 72 -14.80 4.73 -4.19
CA GLU A 72 -15.52 4.94 -5.45
C GLU A 72 -14.54 4.86 -6.61
N PRO A 73 -14.90 4.18 -7.72
CA PRO A 73 -14.04 4.16 -8.90
C PRO A 73 -13.75 5.57 -9.39
N ALA A 74 -12.48 5.85 -9.68
CA ALA A 74 -12.04 7.11 -10.23
C ALA A 74 -11.71 6.96 -11.71
N ALA A 75 -11.84 8.04 -12.46
CA ALA A 75 -11.43 8.07 -13.86
C ALA A 75 -9.90 8.05 -13.99
N GLY A 76 -9.43 7.58 -15.15
CA GLY A 76 -8.02 7.55 -15.47
C GLY A 76 -7.35 6.25 -15.08
N ARG A 77 -6.21 6.02 -15.69
CA ARG A 77 -5.38 4.83 -15.48
C ARG A 77 -3.93 5.21 -15.59
N SER A 78 -3.04 4.40 -15.01
CA SER A 78 -1.61 4.51 -15.23
C SER A 78 -1.05 3.17 -15.66
N PHE A 79 0.10 3.21 -16.32
CA PHE A 79 0.77 2.01 -16.80
C PHE A 79 2.06 1.77 -16.02
N CYS A 80 2.23 0.52 -15.58
CA CYS A 80 3.47 0.05 -14.99
C CYS A 80 4.05 -1.02 -15.92
N GLU A 81 5.32 -0.86 -16.31
CA GLU A 81 5.97 -1.82 -17.23
C GLU A 81 6.01 -3.24 -16.68
N TRP A 82 5.98 -3.40 -15.36
CA TRP A 82 6.03 -4.72 -14.73
C TRP A 82 4.64 -5.30 -14.50
N LYS A 83 3.65 -4.48 -14.07
CA LYS A 83 2.36 -4.95 -13.58
C LYS A 83 1.20 -4.74 -14.54
N GLY A 84 1.32 -3.81 -15.46
CA GLY A 84 0.25 -3.51 -16.42
C GLY A 84 -0.50 -2.22 -16.09
N LEU A 85 -1.82 -2.18 -16.35
CA LEU A 85 -2.65 -1.01 -16.14
C LEU A 85 -3.23 -0.98 -14.74
N ALA A 86 -2.99 0.13 -14.01
CA ALA A 86 -3.60 0.39 -12.72
C ALA A 86 -4.91 1.17 -12.90
N SER A 87 -5.92 0.81 -12.13
CA SER A 87 -7.16 1.56 -11.95
C SER A 87 -7.16 2.21 -10.59
N TYR A 88 -7.83 3.37 -10.46
CA TYR A 88 -7.82 4.15 -9.24
C TYR A 88 -9.19 4.20 -8.59
N CYS A 89 -9.20 4.40 -7.27
CA CYS A 89 -10.40 4.71 -6.50
C CYS A 89 -10.18 6.00 -5.70
N ASP A 90 -11.24 6.78 -5.58
CA ASP A 90 -11.31 7.87 -4.62
C ASP A 90 -11.71 7.31 -3.26
N LEU A 91 -11.26 7.95 -2.19
CA LEU A 91 -11.81 7.75 -0.86
C LEU A 91 -12.89 8.78 -0.62
N VAL A 92 -14.09 8.30 -0.27
CA VAL A 92 -15.23 9.15 0.06
C VAL A 92 -15.56 8.96 1.53
N LEU A 93 -15.22 9.96 2.33
CA LEU A 93 -15.33 9.89 3.78
C LEU A 93 -16.56 10.65 4.26
N PRO A 94 -17.50 9.99 4.95
CA PRO A 94 -18.61 10.71 5.59
C PRO A 94 -18.12 11.50 6.80
N ALA A 95 -18.91 12.49 7.22
CA ALA A 95 -18.63 13.19 8.46
C ALA A 95 -18.76 12.23 9.66
N VAL A 96 -17.76 12.20 10.53
CA VAL A 96 -17.72 11.36 11.74
C VAL A 96 -17.15 12.18 12.88
N GLY A 97 -17.97 12.42 13.93
CA GLY A 97 -17.53 13.24 15.07
C GLY A 97 -17.08 14.63 14.62
N GLU A 98 -15.83 14.96 14.93
CA GLU A 98 -15.21 16.23 14.51
C GLU A 98 -14.56 16.14 13.13
N HIS A 99 -14.56 14.97 12.50
CA HIS A 99 -14.03 14.78 11.16
C HIS A 99 -15.08 15.21 10.12
N PRO A 100 -14.82 16.25 9.30
CA PRO A 100 -15.76 16.65 8.25
C PRO A 100 -15.76 15.61 7.11
N SER A 101 -16.86 15.60 6.36
CA SER A 101 -16.91 14.81 5.13
C SER A 101 -15.87 15.34 4.14
N ARG A 102 -15.23 14.44 3.41
CA ARG A 102 -14.27 14.83 2.38
C ARG A 102 -14.05 13.71 1.36
N ARG A 103 -13.47 14.07 0.22
CA ARG A 103 -13.08 13.14 -0.83
C ARG A 103 -11.59 13.30 -1.09
N LEU A 104 -10.87 12.18 -1.12
CA LEU A 104 -9.47 12.14 -1.55
C LEU A 104 -9.43 11.49 -2.92
N GLN A 105 -8.96 12.23 -3.92
CA GLN A 105 -8.93 11.75 -5.29
C GLN A 105 -7.77 10.78 -5.49
N ARG A 106 -8.07 9.62 -6.11
CA ARG A 106 -7.09 8.64 -6.55
C ARG A 106 -6.14 8.19 -5.43
N ALA A 107 -6.69 8.06 -4.22
CA ALA A 107 -5.90 7.72 -3.04
C ALA A 107 -5.53 6.24 -2.97
N VAL A 108 -6.25 5.39 -3.71
CA VAL A 108 -6.13 3.93 -3.70
C VAL A 108 -6.07 3.46 -5.14
N TRP A 109 -5.30 2.42 -5.42
CA TRP A 109 -5.25 1.83 -6.76
C TRP A 109 -5.27 0.32 -6.69
N GLN A 110 -5.53 -0.31 -7.84
CA GLN A 110 -5.52 -1.76 -8.00
C GLN A 110 -5.18 -2.11 -9.44
N TYR A 111 -4.67 -3.32 -9.63
CA TYR A 111 -4.46 -3.91 -10.94
C TYR A 111 -5.52 -4.99 -11.12
N LEU A 112 -6.54 -4.72 -11.95
CA LEU A 112 -7.64 -5.67 -12.17
C LEU A 112 -7.22 -6.83 -13.04
N ASP A 113 -6.31 -6.58 -13.98
CA ASP A 113 -5.78 -7.59 -14.91
C ASP A 113 -4.28 -7.41 -15.05
N PRO A 114 -3.50 -7.74 -14.00
CA PRO A 114 -2.06 -7.57 -14.04
C PRO A 114 -1.39 -8.57 -14.98
N THR A 115 -0.12 -8.31 -15.31
CA THR A 115 0.69 -9.27 -16.04
C THR A 115 0.78 -10.59 -15.28
N PRO A 116 1.06 -11.74 -15.96
CA PRO A 116 1.03 -13.05 -15.29
C PRO A 116 1.90 -13.18 -14.04
N ALA A 117 3.06 -12.50 -14.01
CA ALA A 117 3.95 -12.55 -12.84
C ALA A 117 3.32 -11.91 -11.61
N PHE A 118 2.32 -11.04 -11.78
CA PHE A 118 1.63 -10.34 -10.70
C PHE A 118 0.18 -10.78 -10.53
N ALA A 119 -0.20 -11.91 -11.11
CA ALA A 119 -1.55 -12.45 -11.00
C ALA A 119 -2.07 -12.53 -9.54
N PRO A 120 -1.25 -12.85 -8.51
CA PRO A 120 -1.75 -12.93 -7.14
C PRO A 120 -2.32 -11.62 -6.58
N ILE A 121 -1.92 -10.45 -7.10
CA ILE A 121 -2.45 -9.17 -6.63
C ILE A 121 -3.66 -8.67 -7.44
N ALA A 122 -4.18 -9.46 -8.38
CA ALA A 122 -5.33 -9.06 -9.19
C ALA A 122 -6.50 -8.66 -8.29
N GLY A 123 -6.97 -7.41 -8.45
CA GLY A 123 -8.09 -6.87 -7.66
C GLY A 123 -7.75 -6.48 -6.22
N TRP A 124 -6.51 -6.64 -5.78
CA TRP A 124 -6.08 -6.20 -4.45
C TRP A 124 -5.76 -4.71 -4.44
N TYR A 125 -5.88 -4.08 -3.29
CA TYR A 125 -5.78 -2.62 -3.16
C TYR A 125 -4.44 -2.20 -2.59
N ALA A 126 -3.85 -1.19 -3.21
CA ALA A 126 -2.70 -0.46 -2.68
C ALA A 126 -3.11 0.98 -2.40
N LEU A 127 -2.40 1.65 -1.51
CA LEU A 127 -2.73 3.01 -1.12
C LEU A 127 -1.46 3.81 -0.84
N TYR A 128 -1.62 5.15 -0.83
CA TYR A 128 -0.55 6.06 -0.45
C TYR A 128 -0.59 6.28 1.07
N PRO A 129 0.38 5.73 1.83
CA PRO A 129 0.34 5.91 3.29
C PRO A 129 0.39 7.37 3.72
N GLY A 130 1.03 8.24 2.93
CA GLY A 130 1.11 9.66 3.23
C GLY A 130 -0.22 10.41 3.17
N LEU A 131 -1.24 9.84 2.53
CA LEU A 131 -2.59 10.41 2.48
C LEU A 131 -3.48 9.94 3.62
N MET A 132 -3.06 8.93 4.37
CA MET A 132 -3.83 8.36 5.47
C MET A 132 -3.49 9.04 6.78
N ASP A 133 -4.40 9.01 7.74
CA ASP A 133 -4.14 9.55 9.08
C ASP A 133 -3.15 8.65 9.83
N ALA A 134 -3.29 7.33 9.67
CA ALA A 134 -2.37 6.39 10.27
C ALA A 134 -2.36 5.06 9.52
N VAL A 135 -1.18 4.48 9.36
CA VAL A 135 -0.99 3.15 8.78
C VAL A 135 -0.04 2.38 9.68
N TRP A 136 -0.40 1.14 10.02
CA TRP A 136 0.44 0.24 10.81
C TRP A 136 0.69 -1.04 10.02
N LEU A 137 1.93 -1.51 10.09
CA LEU A 137 2.37 -2.79 9.55
C LEU A 137 3.12 -3.55 10.64
N ALA A 138 2.67 -4.75 10.96
CA ALA A 138 3.25 -5.55 12.05
C ALA A 138 3.33 -4.77 13.37
N GLY A 139 2.33 -3.94 13.64
CA GLY A 139 2.26 -3.14 14.88
C GLY A 139 3.10 -1.87 14.88
N GLU A 140 3.83 -1.59 13.81
CA GLU A 140 4.69 -0.41 13.68
C GLU A 140 4.06 0.63 12.78
N ARG A 141 4.18 1.91 13.16
CA ARG A 141 3.70 3.04 12.34
C ARG A 141 4.51 3.14 11.06
N VAL A 142 3.82 3.14 9.92
CA VAL A 142 4.43 3.24 8.60
C VAL A 142 4.77 4.70 8.27
N LEU A 143 5.94 4.91 7.67
CA LEU A 143 6.31 6.17 7.04
C LEU A 143 6.18 6.05 5.53
N PRO A 144 5.69 7.08 4.84
CA PRO A 144 5.55 7.02 3.39
C PRO A 144 6.90 7.11 2.69
N GLN A 145 7.01 6.45 1.54
CA GLN A 145 8.15 6.65 0.65
C GLN A 145 8.20 8.12 0.21
N PRO A 146 9.40 8.75 0.20
CA PRO A 146 9.51 10.14 -0.22
C PRO A 146 9.18 10.34 -1.69
N GLY A 147 8.88 11.59 -2.09
CA GLY A 147 8.65 11.99 -3.46
C GLY A 147 7.19 12.16 -3.89
N GLY A 148 6.23 11.64 -3.13
CA GLY A 148 4.80 11.83 -3.40
C GLY A 148 4.22 11.02 -4.56
N PHE A 149 5.05 10.34 -5.38
CA PHE A 149 4.61 9.53 -6.50
C PHE A 149 4.51 8.05 -6.16
N TYR A 150 5.22 7.63 -5.14
CA TYR A 150 5.42 6.22 -4.82
C TYR A 150 4.63 5.84 -3.58
N GLY A 151 4.14 4.61 -3.57
CA GLY A 151 3.30 4.11 -2.48
C GLY A 151 3.99 3.13 -1.55
N GLY A 152 5.32 3.11 -1.51
CA GLY A 152 6.06 2.20 -0.65
C GLY A 152 5.93 2.53 0.84
N TRP A 153 6.03 1.51 1.66
CA TRP A 153 5.83 1.56 3.11
C TRP A 153 7.15 1.38 3.84
N ILE A 154 7.58 2.41 4.58
CA ILE A 154 8.83 2.37 5.34
C ILE A 154 8.53 2.03 6.80
N THR A 155 9.18 0.98 7.28
CA THR A 155 9.20 0.58 8.70
C THR A 155 10.63 0.20 9.07
N SER A 156 10.84 -0.21 10.31
CA SER A 156 12.15 -0.73 10.74
C SER A 156 12.55 -2.03 10.05
N GLN A 157 11.65 -2.64 9.27
CA GLN A 157 11.96 -3.86 8.50
C GLN A 157 12.90 -3.59 7.33
N VAL A 158 13.05 -2.34 6.90
CA VAL A 158 13.83 -1.98 5.72
C VAL A 158 14.76 -0.79 5.98
N VAL A 159 15.87 -0.76 5.26
CA VAL A 159 16.78 0.39 5.23
C VAL A 159 16.98 0.85 3.79
N GLY A 160 17.11 2.18 3.63
CA GLY A 160 17.32 2.83 2.35
C GLY A 160 18.72 2.64 1.76
N PRO A 161 19.07 3.48 0.79
CA PRO A 161 18.34 4.70 0.39
C PRO A 161 17.07 4.38 -0.41
N PHE A 162 16.11 5.33 -0.40
CA PHE A 162 14.82 5.14 -1.07
C PHE A 162 14.68 6.09 -2.26
N LYS A 163 14.22 5.57 -3.40
CA LYS A 163 13.89 6.38 -4.56
C LYS A 163 12.82 7.41 -4.20
N GLY A 164 12.99 8.64 -4.69
CA GLY A 164 12.12 9.76 -4.34
C GLY A 164 12.70 10.68 -3.27
N ASP A 165 13.77 10.25 -2.58
CA ASP A 165 14.43 11.08 -1.58
C ASP A 165 15.25 12.17 -2.29
N PRO A 166 15.00 13.46 -1.99
CA PRO A 166 15.78 14.57 -2.58
C PRO A 166 17.29 14.50 -2.30
N GLN A 167 17.69 13.82 -1.23
CA GLN A 167 19.11 13.63 -0.89
C GLN A 167 19.78 12.56 -1.77
N HIS A 168 18.98 11.76 -2.48
CA HIS A 168 19.45 10.69 -3.37
C HIS A 168 18.76 10.78 -4.73
N PRO A 169 18.96 11.91 -5.48
CA PRO A 169 18.19 12.13 -6.72
C PRO A 169 18.60 11.22 -7.87
N HIS A 170 19.72 10.51 -7.75
CA HIS A 170 20.27 9.65 -8.81
C HIS A 170 19.75 8.22 -8.78
N LEU A 171 18.93 7.86 -7.80
CA LEU A 171 18.37 6.49 -7.74
C LEU A 171 17.35 6.26 -8.85
N ILE A 172 17.48 5.13 -9.54
CA ILE A 172 16.63 4.74 -10.67
C ILE A 172 16.00 3.36 -10.43
#